data_8d7b06925dab90d63d559d578205cfd9
#
_entry.id   8d7b06925dab90d63d559d578205cfd9
#
_cell.length_a   1.000
_cell.length_b   1.000
_cell.length_c   1.000
_cell.angle_alpha   90.00
_cell.angle_beta   90.00
_cell.angle_gamma   90.00
#
_symmetry.space_group_name_H-M   'P 1'
#
loop_
_entity.id
_entity.type
_entity.pdbx_description
1 polymer ?
#
loop_
_entity_poly.entity_id
_entity_poly.type
_entity_poly.pdbx_seq_one_letter_code
_entity_poly.pdbx_strand_id
1 'polypeptide(L)'
;MKGYWKILLILMLAVGFASCEDDQGKIEYVITGRAWTGDVGMNAHNGEPLFSTFEFGNDGFGVETQFYASDGLLYDQFRFQWYWEDSYNRNLVLNYGKNGISYMDDVRIYGDRITGAFYLSDDARGFNFELRME
;
A
#
# COMPACT_ATOMS: atom_id res chain seq x y z
N MET A 1 18.72 -3.60 -4.09
CA MET A 1 19.31 -3.14 -4.24
C MET A 1 20.02 -2.79 -3.93
N LYS A 2 19.78 -2.77 -3.76
CA LYS A 2 20.41 -2.21 -3.76
C LYS A 2 21.38 -1.75 -3.30
N GLY A 3 21.28 -1.55 -3.19
CA GLY A 3 22.09 -0.79 -2.92
C GLY A 3 23.02 -0.42 -2.78
N TYR A 4 23.28 -0.03 -2.65
CA TYR A 4 24.28 0.91 -2.90
C TYR A 4 25.04 1.44 -2.47
N TRP A 5 24.83 1.55 -2.08
CA TRP A 5 25.61 2.53 -2.16
C TRP A 5 26.21 2.92 -1.53
N LYS A 6 25.97 2.94 -1.05
CA LYS A 6 26.55 3.73 -0.79
C LYS A 6 27.26 4.14 -0.46
N ILE A 7 26.91 4.17 -0.53
CA ILE A 7 27.63 4.94 -0.49
C ILE A 7 28.03 5.36 -0.38
N LEU A 8 27.64 5.49 -0.45
CA LEU A 8 28.19 6.26 -0.50
C LEU A 8 28.47 6.58 -0.20
N LEU A 9 28.02 6.57 -0.07
CA LEU A 9 28.49 7.28 0.06
C LEU A 9 28.95 7.46 0.39
N ILE A 10 28.68 7.43 0.56
CA ILE A 10 29.23 7.98 0.70
C ILE A 10 29.59 8.28 0.77
N LEU A 11 29.25 8.34 0.72
CA LEU A 11 29.76 8.96 0.62
C LEU A 11 29.84 9.22 0.60
N MET A 12 29.47 9.11 0.49
CA MET A 12 29.70 9.65 0.31
C MET A 12 29.88 9.82 0.43
N LEU A 13 29.54 9.80 0.64
CA LEU A 13 29.83 10.21 0.57
C LEU A 13 29.80 10.27 0.42
N ALA A 14 29.76 10.24 0.55
CA ALA A 14 29.68 10.42 0.26
C ALA A 14 29.35 10.40 -0.10
N VAL A 15 29.05 10.44 -0.26
CA VAL A 15 28.67 10.49 -0.70
C VAL A 15 28.06 10.27 -1.00
N GLY A 16 27.66 10.11 -1.26
CA GLY A 16 27.09 10.09 -1.55
C GLY A 16 26.61 9.77 -1.92
N PHE A 17 26.02 9.92 -2.18
CA PHE A 17 25.63 9.76 -2.75
C PHE A 17 24.99 9.35 -2.76
N ALA A 18 24.36 9.30 -2.89
CA ALA A 18 23.71 9.08 -2.95
C ALA A 18 23.04 8.66 -3.18
N SER A 19 22.40 8.17 -3.47
CA SER A 19 21.71 7.81 -3.90
C SER A 19 20.33 7.31 -3.94
N CYS A 20 19.61 6.80 -4.75
CA CYS A 20 18.22 6.91 -5.01
C CYS A 20 17.52 5.61 -5.03
N GLU A 21 18.11 4.61 -5.52
CA GLU A 21 17.56 3.27 -5.53
C GLU A 21 17.44 2.69 -4.14
N ASP A 22 18.09 3.29 -3.21
CA ASP A 22 17.96 2.89 -1.82
C ASP A 22 16.58 3.19 -1.27
N ASP A 23 15.88 4.11 -1.90
CA ASP A 23 14.55 4.50 -1.45
C ASP A 23 13.55 3.38 -1.60
N GLN A 24 13.78 2.45 -2.52
CA GLN A 24 12.86 1.35 -2.72
C GLN A 24 12.85 0.37 -1.56
N GLY A 25 13.99 0.16 -0.93
CA GLY A 25 14.03 -0.65 0.27
C GLY A 25 13.34 0.01 1.44
N LYS A 26 13.22 1.34 1.43
CA LYS A 26 12.60 2.09 2.51
C LYS A 26 11.09 2.17 2.40
N ILE A 27 10.52 1.85 1.23
CA ILE A 27 9.08 1.91 1.04
C ILE A 27 8.37 1.00 2.03
N GLU A 28 8.91 -0.17 2.26
CA GLU A 28 8.31 -1.12 3.18
C GLU A 28 8.24 -0.55 4.60
N TYR A 29 9.29 0.14 5.03
CA TYR A 29 9.29 0.77 6.35
C TYR A 29 8.27 1.89 6.45
N VAL A 30 8.11 2.63 5.36
CA VAL A 30 7.18 3.75 5.36
C VAL A 30 5.74 3.24 5.42
N ILE A 31 5.44 2.14 4.74
CA ILE A 31 4.08 1.63 4.65
C ILE A 31 3.63 0.90 5.93
N THR A 32 4.56 0.26 6.63
CA THR A 32 4.22 -0.53 7.82
C THR A 32 4.06 0.34 9.05
N GLY A 33 3.27 -0.15 10.01
CA GLY A 33 3.08 0.50 11.29
C GLY A 33 2.26 1.77 11.23
N ARG A 34 1.52 1.97 10.15
CA ARG A 34 0.71 3.16 9.91
C ARG A 34 -0.62 2.77 9.32
N ALA A 35 -1.59 3.66 9.44
CA ALA A 35 -2.92 3.47 8.86
C ALA A 35 -3.05 4.38 7.64
N TRP A 36 -3.50 3.82 6.52
CA TRP A 36 -3.64 4.51 5.26
C TRP A 36 -5.09 4.46 4.83
N THR A 37 -5.72 5.62 4.65
CA THR A 37 -7.15 5.70 4.41
C THR A 37 -7.44 6.40 3.09
N GLY A 38 -8.41 5.88 2.35
CA GLY A 38 -8.89 6.49 1.13
C GLY A 38 -9.90 5.62 0.41
N ASP A 39 -10.23 6.08 -0.79
CA ASP A 39 -11.19 5.42 -1.67
C ASP A 39 -10.42 4.52 -2.63
N VAL A 40 -10.69 3.22 -2.57
CA VAL A 40 -10.13 2.26 -3.53
C VAL A 40 -11.20 1.70 -4.46
N GLY A 41 -12.36 2.36 -4.53
CA GLY A 41 -13.43 2.00 -5.45
C GLY A 41 -14.40 0.98 -4.92
N MET A 42 -14.44 0.78 -3.60
CA MET A 42 -15.33 -0.21 -3.00
C MET A 42 -16.68 0.40 -2.66
N ASN A 43 -17.71 -0.42 -2.75
CA ASN A 43 -19.07 -0.02 -2.41
C ASN A 43 -19.67 -1.02 -1.44
N ALA A 44 -20.55 -0.53 -0.59
CA ALA A 44 -21.32 -1.37 0.31
C ALA A 44 -22.33 -2.21 -0.47
N HIS A 45 -22.91 -3.16 0.22
CA HIS A 45 -23.91 -4.05 -0.37
C HIS A 45 -25.08 -3.25 -0.98
N ASN A 46 -25.42 -2.12 -0.36
CA ASN A 46 -26.51 -1.26 -0.84
C ASN A 46 -26.04 -0.25 -1.90
N GLY A 47 -24.79 -0.33 -2.35
CA GLY A 47 -24.26 0.57 -3.37
C GLY A 47 -23.63 1.85 -2.85
N GLU A 48 -23.67 2.11 -1.55
CA GLU A 48 -23.06 3.33 -1.01
C GLU A 48 -21.53 3.23 -1.05
N PRO A 49 -20.85 4.34 -1.34
CA PRO A 49 -19.38 4.31 -1.41
C PRO A 49 -18.77 4.09 -0.03
N LEU A 50 -17.65 3.37 -0.05
CA LEU A 50 -16.87 3.05 1.14
C LEU A 50 -15.48 3.65 1.02
N PHE A 51 -14.90 4.02 2.17
CA PHE A 51 -13.48 4.27 2.29
C PHE A 51 -12.87 3.08 3.01
N SER A 52 -11.62 2.81 2.68
CA SER A 52 -10.86 1.72 3.31
C SER A 52 -9.67 2.28 4.05
N THR A 53 -9.41 1.73 5.22
CA THR A 53 -8.18 1.98 5.97
C THR A 53 -7.37 0.70 5.97
N PHE A 54 -6.13 0.79 5.50
CA PHE A 54 -5.21 -0.34 5.42
C PHE A 54 -4.11 -0.17 6.47
N GLU A 55 -3.90 -1.21 7.25
CA GLU A 55 -2.80 -1.25 8.21
C GLU A 55 -1.93 -2.45 7.85
N PHE A 56 -0.69 -2.17 7.46
CA PHE A 56 0.26 -3.19 7.04
C PHE A 56 1.19 -3.50 8.20
N GLY A 57 1.15 -4.74 8.68
CA GLY A 57 2.07 -5.18 9.72
C GLY A 57 3.37 -5.66 9.11
N ASN A 58 4.47 -5.48 9.83
CA ASN A 58 5.78 -5.91 9.35
C ASN A 58 5.97 -7.42 9.46
N ASP A 59 4.96 -8.13 9.96
CA ASP A 59 4.94 -9.59 10.02
C ASP A 59 4.33 -10.22 8.76
N GLY A 60 3.97 -9.42 7.77
CA GLY A 60 3.36 -9.91 6.54
C GLY A 60 1.85 -10.02 6.60
N PHE A 61 1.23 -9.54 7.68
CA PHE A 61 -0.22 -9.53 7.82
C PHE A 61 -0.71 -8.09 7.91
N GLY A 62 -1.99 -7.90 7.61
CA GLY A 62 -2.58 -6.59 7.69
C GLY A 62 -4.07 -6.68 7.91
N VAL A 63 -4.69 -5.50 8.03
CA VAL A 63 -6.13 -5.36 8.26
C VAL A 63 -6.65 -4.25 7.36
N GLU A 64 -7.76 -4.53 6.69
CA GLU A 64 -8.52 -3.51 5.97
C GLU A 64 -9.82 -3.30 6.72
N THR A 65 -10.08 -2.04 7.08
CA THR A 65 -11.32 -1.64 7.73
C THR A 65 -12.08 -0.75 6.78
N GLN A 66 -13.35 -1.06 6.54
CA GLN A 66 -14.19 -0.33 5.60
C GLN A 66 -15.23 0.49 6.33
N PHE A 67 -15.40 1.72 5.89
CA PHE A 67 -16.33 2.68 6.49
C PHE A 67 -17.21 3.27 5.42
N TYR A 68 -18.46 3.59 5.79
CA TYR A 68 -19.31 4.37 4.90
C TYR A 68 -18.72 5.77 4.72
N ALA A 69 -18.58 6.19 3.47
CA ALA A 69 -18.03 7.51 3.17
C ALA A 69 -18.95 8.63 3.70
N SER A 70 -20.25 8.36 3.78
CA SER A 70 -21.24 9.37 4.14
C SER A 70 -21.18 9.76 5.61
N ASP A 71 -20.98 8.79 6.53
CA ASP A 71 -21.08 9.05 7.96
C ASP A 71 -19.91 8.48 8.76
N GLY A 72 -19.00 7.76 8.12
CA GLY A 72 -17.83 7.20 8.81
C GLY A 72 -18.13 5.99 9.67
N LEU A 73 -19.32 5.44 9.60
CA LEU A 73 -19.66 4.26 10.39
C LEU A 73 -19.02 3.02 9.80
N LEU A 74 -18.66 2.09 10.66
CA LEU A 74 -18.01 0.86 10.27
C LEU A 74 -18.93 0.02 9.38
N TYR A 75 -18.38 -0.46 8.26
CA TYR A 75 -19.07 -1.40 7.39
C TYR A 75 -18.59 -2.82 7.60
N ASP A 76 -17.27 -3.05 7.45
CA ASP A 76 -16.71 -4.41 7.57
C ASP A 76 -15.21 -4.30 7.84
N GLN A 77 -14.60 -5.44 8.16
CA GLN A 77 -13.19 -5.50 8.44
C GLN A 77 -12.65 -6.85 7.99
N PHE A 78 -11.50 -6.83 7.32
CA PHE A 78 -10.90 -8.02 6.74
C PHE A 78 -9.43 -8.11 7.11
N ARG A 79 -8.97 -9.32 7.34
CA ARG A 79 -7.56 -9.60 7.51
C ARG A 79 -6.99 -10.08 6.19
N PHE A 80 -5.71 -9.76 5.96
CA PHE A 80 -5.04 -10.21 4.75
C PHE A 80 -3.56 -10.49 5.06
N GLN A 81 -2.95 -11.27 4.15
CA GLN A 81 -1.50 -11.37 4.05
C GLN A 81 -1.06 -10.50 2.89
N TRP A 82 0.11 -9.88 3.03
CA TRP A 82 0.58 -8.99 1.97
C TRP A 82 2.04 -9.27 1.67
N TYR A 83 2.43 -9.03 0.43
CA TYR A 83 3.82 -9.12 0.02
C TYR A 83 3.99 -8.34 -1.28
N TRP A 84 5.25 -7.95 -1.54
CA TRP A 84 5.59 -7.29 -2.79
C TRP A 84 5.77 -8.36 -3.86
N GLU A 85 5.11 -8.18 -4.99
CA GLU A 85 5.17 -9.13 -6.08
C GLU A 85 6.46 -9.01 -6.85
N ASP A 86 6.99 -7.77 -6.94
CA ASP A 86 8.18 -7.48 -7.72
C ASP A 86 9.32 -7.07 -6.80
N SER A 87 10.55 -7.13 -7.35
CA SER A 87 11.74 -6.80 -6.58
C SER A 87 11.91 -5.30 -6.34
N TYR A 88 11.10 -4.47 -6.97
CA TYR A 88 11.19 -3.02 -6.83
C TYR A 88 10.18 -2.47 -5.84
N ASN A 89 9.38 -3.33 -5.20
CA ASN A 89 8.38 -2.94 -4.22
C ASN A 89 7.38 -1.95 -4.80
N ARG A 90 6.88 -2.27 -5.99
CA ARG A 90 5.91 -1.44 -6.68
C ARG A 90 4.56 -2.08 -6.83
N ASN A 91 4.50 -3.39 -6.80
CA ASN A 91 3.27 -4.13 -7.00
C ASN A 91 3.01 -4.98 -5.77
N LEU A 92 1.91 -4.69 -5.12
CA LEU A 92 1.56 -5.27 -3.83
C LEU A 92 0.45 -6.28 -4.00
N VAL A 93 0.57 -7.42 -3.35
CA VAL A 93 -0.47 -8.44 -3.35
C VAL A 93 -1.08 -8.49 -1.96
N LEU A 94 -2.41 -8.48 -1.91
CA LEU A 94 -3.18 -8.58 -0.67
C LEU A 94 -4.03 -9.84 -0.75
N ASN A 95 -3.69 -10.84 0.03
CA ASN A 95 -4.36 -12.14 0.02
C ASN A 95 -5.33 -12.20 1.19
N TYR A 96 -6.62 -12.16 0.91
CA TYR A 96 -7.69 -12.20 1.91
C TYR A 96 -8.18 -13.62 2.18
N GLY A 97 -7.42 -14.64 1.75
CA GLY A 97 -7.81 -16.02 1.92
C GLY A 97 -9.02 -16.38 1.08
N LYS A 98 -10.05 -16.89 1.72
CA LYS A 98 -11.27 -17.30 0.99
C LYS A 98 -11.98 -16.12 0.35
N ASN A 99 -11.70 -14.90 0.76
CA ASN A 99 -12.31 -13.71 0.18
C ASN A 99 -11.59 -13.22 -1.07
N GLY A 100 -10.51 -13.90 -1.47
CA GLY A 100 -9.84 -13.62 -2.72
C GLY A 100 -8.54 -12.85 -2.57
N ILE A 101 -7.97 -12.49 -3.72
CA ILE A 101 -6.70 -11.80 -3.77
C ILE A 101 -6.89 -10.49 -4.51
N SER A 102 -6.42 -9.41 -3.91
CA SER A 102 -6.47 -8.07 -4.50
C SER A 102 -5.05 -7.57 -4.72
N TYR A 103 -4.93 -6.52 -5.53
CA TYR A 103 -3.63 -6.01 -5.95
C TYR A 103 -3.60 -4.50 -5.88
N MET A 104 -2.44 -3.96 -5.51
CA MET A 104 -2.15 -2.54 -5.64
C MET A 104 -0.93 -2.42 -6.52
N ASP A 105 -1.13 -1.94 -7.74
CA ASP A 105 -0.06 -1.82 -8.73
C ASP A 105 0.44 -0.38 -8.82
N ASP A 106 1.69 -0.24 -9.22
CA ASP A 106 2.34 1.06 -9.42
C ASP A 106 2.26 1.92 -8.16
N VAL A 107 2.58 1.30 -7.04
CA VAL A 107 2.52 1.96 -5.73
C VAL A 107 3.63 3.01 -5.65
N ARG A 108 3.25 4.23 -5.26
CA ARG A 108 4.19 5.33 -5.06
C ARG A 108 3.86 6.02 -3.74
N ILE A 109 4.91 6.42 -3.04
CA ILE A 109 4.75 7.06 -1.73
C ILE A 109 5.28 8.49 -1.82
N TYR A 110 4.43 9.42 -1.41
CA TYR A 110 4.73 10.85 -1.40
C TYR A 110 4.47 11.39 0.01
N GLY A 111 5.45 11.28 0.89
CA GLY A 111 5.28 11.76 2.26
C GLY A 111 4.18 11.00 2.98
N ASP A 112 3.04 11.65 3.17
CA ASP A 112 1.89 11.07 3.90
C ASP A 112 0.84 10.46 2.98
N ARG A 113 1.17 10.24 1.70
CA ARG A 113 0.23 9.71 0.71
C ARG A 113 0.80 8.51 0.00
N ILE A 114 -0.08 7.58 -0.36
CA ILE A 114 0.22 6.47 -1.26
C ILE A 114 -0.71 6.56 -2.44
N THR A 115 -0.18 6.44 -3.65
CA THR A 115 -0.98 6.36 -4.87
C THR A 115 -0.71 5.06 -5.59
N GLY A 116 -1.62 4.67 -6.46
CA GLY A 116 -1.48 3.48 -7.28
C GLY A 116 -2.79 3.12 -7.92
N ALA A 117 -2.87 1.89 -8.43
CA ALA A 117 -4.09 1.34 -9.00
C ALA A 117 -4.50 0.11 -8.21
N PHE A 118 -5.74 0.09 -7.76
CA PHE A 118 -6.28 -1.03 -6.99
C PHE A 118 -7.09 -1.94 -7.89
N TYR A 119 -6.85 -3.24 -7.76
CA TYR A 119 -7.60 -4.28 -8.48
C TYR A 119 -8.17 -5.25 -7.45
N LEU A 120 -9.49 -5.35 -7.41
CA LEU A 120 -10.15 -6.25 -6.46
C LEU A 120 -9.80 -7.70 -6.73
N SER A 121 -9.60 -8.05 -8.01
CA SER A 121 -9.19 -9.37 -8.44
C SER A 121 -8.33 -9.21 -9.69
N ASP A 122 -7.74 -10.31 -10.16
CA ASP A 122 -6.82 -10.24 -11.31
C ASP A 122 -7.53 -9.91 -12.62
N ASP A 123 -8.84 -10.06 -12.68
CA ASP A 123 -9.64 -9.69 -13.86
C ASP A 123 -10.52 -8.47 -13.64
N ALA A 124 -10.35 -7.78 -12.52
CA ALA A 124 -11.14 -6.60 -12.21
C ALA A 124 -10.60 -5.39 -12.93
N ARG A 125 -11.45 -4.37 -13.08
CA ARG A 125 -11.03 -3.07 -13.58
C ARG A 125 -10.22 -2.37 -12.50
N GLY A 126 -9.12 -1.72 -12.91
CA GLY A 126 -8.30 -0.96 -11.99
C GLY A 126 -8.97 0.33 -11.56
N PHE A 127 -8.68 0.75 -10.35
CA PHE A 127 -9.17 1.99 -9.75
C PHE A 127 -7.97 2.77 -9.24
N ASN A 128 -7.75 3.96 -9.78
CA ASN A 128 -6.66 4.82 -9.32
C ASN A 128 -7.00 5.35 -7.95
N PHE A 129 -6.12 5.14 -6.98
CA PHE A 129 -6.39 5.49 -5.60
C PHE A 129 -5.34 6.44 -5.06
N GLU A 130 -5.74 7.13 -4.03
CA GLU A 130 -4.83 7.90 -3.17
C GLU A 130 -5.23 7.61 -1.73
N LEU A 131 -4.29 7.10 -0.95
CA LEU A 131 -4.49 6.87 0.47
C LEU A 131 -3.68 7.89 1.24
N ARG A 132 -4.22 8.35 2.35
CA ARG A 132 -3.54 9.29 3.23
C ARG A 132 -3.27 8.65 4.57
N MET A 133 -2.12 8.98 5.12
CA MET A 133 -1.73 8.51 6.44
C MET A 133 -2.53 9.25 7.51
N GLU A 134 -3.06 8.48 8.45
CA GLU A 134 -3.78 9.03 9.59
C GLU A 134 -2.87 9.35 10.73
#